data_8c68de85879fdea4898a48e127b1bd09
#
_entry.id   8c68de85879fdea4898a48e127b1bd09
#
_cell.length_a   1.000
_cell.length_b   1.000
_cell.length_c   1.000
_cell.angle_alpha   90.00
_cell.angle_beta   90.00
_cell.angle_gamma   90.00
#
_symmetry.space_group_name_H-M   'P 1'
#
loop_
_entity.id
_entity.type
_entity.pdbx_description
1 polymer ?
#
loop_
_entity_poly.entity_id
_entity_poly.type
_entity_poly.pdbx_seq_one_letter_code
_entity_poly.pdbx_strand_id
1 'polypeptide(L)'
;MGMQNKTGLILTGGGARAAYQVGVLQAISAILWEAGWAPARNPFDIICGTSAGAINATALACRADNFGEGVQKLLDVWQHIEVEQVYRADSLGVIRSGARWLSLLSFGWLLRQWHASPPNSLLDNTPLVSLLHRMLDLPRLDAALADGLLHALAVTASSYSGSRHMTFYQTAEDIAPWVRTQRLALPDQIGVEHLLASAAIPFIFPAVPLYVGGQREYCGDGSMRQLAPISPAIHLGANKVLVVGAGRMTEPAPGAAESARYPSLAQIAGHALSSIFLDGLAVDIERLNRINLTLSMLPPELLGKTALRPVELLVIAPSERLDAIASRHIGSLPRPIRTMLSGIGAAEARGAALASYLLFE
;
A
#
# COMPACT_ATOMS: atom_id res chain seq x y z
N MET A 1 -8.39 32.15 12.17
CA MET A 1 -9.10 31.08 11.47
C MET A 1 -9.01 29.85 12.33
N GLY A 2 -10.14 29.34 12.85
CA GLY A 2 -10.13 28.10 13.63
C GLY A 2 -9.66 26.96 12.75
N MET A 3 -8.69 26.16 13.21
CA MET A 3 -8.24 24.97 12.49
C MET A 3 -9.46 24.05 12.31
N GLN A 4 -9.90 23.85 11.07
CA GLN A 4 -10.91 22.84 10.77
C GLN A 4 -10.37 21.48 11.21
N ASN A 5 -11.19 20.75 11.94
CA ASN A 5 -10.86 19.41 12.43
C ASN A 5 -10.96 18.43 11.24
N LYS A 6 -9.85 18.22 10.51
CA LYS A 6 -9.80 17.30 9.36
C LYS A 6 -9.44 15.90 9.81
N THR A 7 -10.22 14.93 9.36
CA THR A 7 -9.99 13.50 9.64
C THR A 7 -9.30 12.84 8.45
N GLY A 8 -8.15 12.22 8.69
CA GLY A 8 -7.39 11.45 7.71
C GLY A 8 -7.63 9.94 7.84
N LEU A 9 -7.77 9.25 6.71
CA LEU A 9 -7.72 7.81 6.60
C LEU A 9 -6.42 7.40 5.92
N ILE A 10 -5.72 6.41 6.50
CA ILE A 10 -4.51 5.83 5.90
C ILE A 10 -4.73 4.35 5.69
N LEU A 11 -4.63 3.92 4.43
CA LEU A 11 -4.68 2.54 4.00
C LEU A 11 -3.28 2.08 3.59
N THR A 12 -2.67 1.22 4.41
CA THR A 12 -1.28 0.78 4.19
C THR A 12 -1.16 -0.21 3.04
N GLY A 13 0.06 -0.41 2.54
CA GLY A 13 0.36 -1.47 1.60
C GLY A 13 0.20 -2.86 2.20
N GLY A 14 0.06 -3.87 1.36
CA GLY A 14 -0.05 -5.25 1.82
C GLY A 14 -0.60 -6.24 0.78
N GLY A 15 -0.66 -5.87 -0.49
CA GLY A 15 -1.20 -6.72 -1.55
C GLY A 15 -2.63 -7.18 -1.26
N ALA A 16 -2.98 -8.43 -1.48
CA ALA A 16 -4.32 -8.93 -1.17
C ALA A 16 -4.70 -8.89 0.32
N ARG A 17 -3.74 -8.66 1.23
CA ARG A 17 -4.06 -8.34 2.65
C ARG A 17 -4.89 -7.06 2.77
N ALA A 18 -4.92 -6.22 1.74
CA ALA A 18 -5.77 -5.03 1.69
C ALA A 18 -7.28 -5.35 1.65
N ALA A 19 -7.67 -6.60 1.39
CA ALA A 19 -9.04 -7.08 1.60
C ALA A 19 -9.49 -6.90 3.07
N TYR A 20 -8.57 -7.04 4.04
CA TYR A 20 -8.82 -6.75 5.45
C TYR A 20 -9.28 -5.30 5.66
N GLN A 21 -8.66 -4.36 4.96
CA GLN A 21 -9.01 -2.93 5.04
C GLN A 21 -10.46 -2.71 4.62
N VAL A 22 -10.92 -3.42 3.60
CA VAL A 22 -12.31 -3.30 3.12
C VAL A 22 -13.29 -3.84 4.15
N GLY A 23 -12.96 -4.95 4.84
CA GLY A 23 -13.75 -5.45 5.97
C GLY A 23 -13.81 -4.45 7.13
N VAL A 24 -12.71 -3.76 7.42
CA VAL A 24 -12.69 -2.68 8.43
C VAL A 24 -13.57 -1.50 7.99
N LEU A 25 -13.46 -1.07 6.73
CA LEU A 25 -14.30 0.01 6.19
C LEU A 25 -15.79 -0.36 6.21
N GLN A 26 -16.13 -1.62 5.94
CA GLN A 26 -17.49 -2.14 6.04
C GLN A 26 -18.02 -2.03 7.49
N ALA A 27 -17.21 -2.45 8.46
CA ALA A 27 -17.58 -2.33 9.87
C ALA A 27 -17.74 -0.87 10.30
N ILE A 28 -16.85 0.03 9.85
CA ILE A 28 -16.95 1.48 10.10
C ILE A 28 -18.25 2.02 9.50
N SER A 29 -18.59 1.66 8.27
CA SER A 29 -19.82 2.10 7.60
C SER A 29 -21.05 1.66 8.40
N ALA A 30 -21.08 0.42 8.92
CA ALA A 30 -22.17 -0.07 9.75
C ALA A 30 -22.29 0.69 11.09
N ILE A 31 -21.16 0.91 11.79
CA ILE A 31 -21.11 1.65 13.05
C ILE A 31 -21.59 3.10 12.86
N LEU A 32 -21.16 3.75 11.79
CA LEU A 32 -21.58 5.11 11.47
C LEU A 32 -23.09 5.18 11.17
N TRP A 33 -23.62 4.20 10.44
CA TRP A 33 -25.05 4.07 10.18
C TRP A 33 -25.84 3.93 11.48
N GLU A 34 -25.43 3.02 12.37
CA GLU A 34 -26.07 2.81 13.69
C GLU A 34 -26.01 4.07 14.57
N ALA A 35 -24.94 4.87 14.42
CA ALA A 35 -24.78 6.16 15.10
C ALA A 35 -25.58 7.31 14.46
N GLY A 36 -26.39 7.05 13.44
CA GLY A 36 -27.21 8.06 12.75
C GLY A 36 -26.44 8.93 11.74
N TRP A 37 -25.22 8.52 11.33
CA TRP A 37 -24.48 9.20 10.29
C TRP A 37 -25.12 8.95 8.92
N ALA A 38 -25.28 10.02 8.13
CA ALA A 38 -25.84 9.88 6.78
C ALA A 38 -24.91 9.03 5.89
N PRO A 39 -25.42 7.97 5.21
CA PRO A 39 -24.58 7.05 4.42
C PRO A 39 -23.83 7.74 3.29
N ALA A 40 -24.41 8.80 2.73
CA ALA A 40 -23.78 9.59 1.69
C ALA A 40 -22.61 10.46 2.22
N ARG A 41 -22.53 10.70 3.52
CA ARG A 41 -21.48 11.57 4.05
C ARG A 41 -20.18 10.82 4.23
N ASN A 42 -19.12 11.28 3.58
CA ASN A 42 -17.77 10.79 3.80
C ASN A 42 -17.25 11.25 5.18
N PRO A 43 -16.77 10.33 6.04
CA PRO A 43 -16.21 10.68 7.34
C PRO A 43 -14.74 11.14 7.28
N PHE A 44 -14.09 11.02 6.13
CA PHE A 44 -12.67 11.29 5.94
C PHE A 44 -12.44 12.44 4.97
N ASP A 45 -11.85 13.53 5.47
CA ASP A 45 -11.48 14.69 4.64
C ASP A 45 -10.25 14.39 3.78
N ILE A 46 -9.34 13.55 4.28
CA ILE A 46 -8.07 13.21 3.63
C ILE A 46 -7.95 11.70 3.57
N ILE A 47 -7.66 11.16 2.38
CA ILE A 47 -7.45 9.73 2.20
C ILE A 47 -6.04 9.52 1.64
N CYS A 48 -5.25 8.68 2.31
CA CYS A 48 -3.89 8.33 1.89
C CYS A 48 -3.77 6.83 1.68
N GLY A 49 -3.12 6.43 0.60
CA GLY A 49 -2.96 5.03 0.28
C GLY A 49 -1.57 4.67 -0.22
N THR A 50 -1.18 3.42 0.01
CA THR A 50 0.08 2.82 -0.44
C THR A 50 -0.19 1.46 -1.03
N SER A 51 0.40 1.12 -2.19
CA SER A 51 0.26 -0.19 -2.84
C SER A 51 -1.22 -0.56 -3.06
N ALA A 52 -1.67 -1.76 -2.72
CA ALA A 52 -3.07 -2.12 -2.78
C ALA A 52 -3.97 -1.19 -1.93
N GLY A 53 -3.44 -0.62 -0.84
CA GLY A 53 -4.13 0.42 -0.07
C GLY A 53 -4.33 1.72 -0.86
N ALA A 54 -3.46 2.05 -1.84
CA ALA A 54 -3.67 3.18 -2.74
C ALA A 54 -4.84 2.95 -3.70
N ILE A 55 -5.02 1.71 -4.15
CA ILE A 55 -6.16 1.31 -4.98
C ILE A 55 -7.46 1.47 -4.18
N ASN A 56 -7.52 0.93 -2.96
CA ASN A 56 -8.67 1.10 -2.07
C ASN A 56 -8.95 2.58 -1.75
N ALA A 57 -7.90 3.35 -1.45
CA ALA A 57 -7.99 4.77 -1.13
C ALA A 57 -8.57 5.57 -2.30
N THR A 58 -8.07 5.33 -3.52
CA THR A 58 -8.55 6.03 -4.71
C THR A 58 -9.98 5.64 -5.06
N ALA A 59 -10.32 4.35 -4.97
CA ALA A 59 -11.68 3.89 -5.23
C ALA A 59 -12.69 4.50 -4.24
N LEU A 60 -12.31 4.60 -2.96
CA LEU A 60 -13.12 5.24 -1.94
C LEU A 60 -13.23 6.76 -2.19
N ALA A 61 -12.13 7.42 -2.55
CA ALA A 61 -12.08 8.84 -2.87
C ALA A 61 -12.97 9.20 -4.07
N CYS A 62 -13.01 8.36 -5.10
CA CYS A 62 -13.92 8.50 -6.24
C CYS A 62 -15.41 8.38 -5.84
N ARG A 63 -15.72 7.98 -4.62
CA ARG A 63 -17.07 7.84 -4.06
C ARG A 63 -17.23 8.64 -2.77
N ALA A 64 -16.48 9.73 -2.62
CA ALA A 64 -16.59 10.59 -1.44
C ALA A 64 -17.98 11.25 -1.31
N ASP A 65 -18.76 11.30 -2.37
CA ASP A 65 -20.16 11.71 -2.39
C ASP A 65 -21.11 10.67 -1.77
N ASN A 66 -20.68 9.39 -1.67
CA ASN A 66 -21.45 8.32 -1.03
C ASN A 66 -20.52 7.24 -0.46
N PHE A 67 -20.09 7.44 0.80
CA PHE A 67 -19.16 6.56 1.49
C PHE A 67 -19.66 5.11 1.55
N GLY A 68 -20.94 4.90 1.90
CA GLY A 68 -21.53 3.56 2.01
C GLY A 68 -21.50 2.81 0.67
N GLU A 69 -21.83 3.47 -0.43
CA GLU A 69 -21.74 2.88 -1.78
C GLU A 69 -20.29 2.60 -2.18
N GLY A 70 -19.37 3.51 -1.83
CA GLY A 70 -17.95 3.33 -2.08
C GLY A 70 -17.40 2.07 -1.41
N VAL A 71 -17.74 1.86 -0.14
CA VAL A 71 -17.36 0.67 0.62
C VAL A 71 -17.97 -0.59 0.02
N GLN A 72 -19.26 -0.55 -0.34
CA GLN A 72 -19.93 -1.71 -0.94
C GLN A 72 -19.30 -2.11 -2.28
N LYS A 73 -18.95 -1.15 -3.14
CA LYS A 73 -18.26 -1.43 -4.41
C LYS A 73 -16.87 -2.03 -4.20
N LEU A 74 -16.13 -1.53 -3.21
CA LEU A 74 -14.86 -2.14 -2.83
C LEU A 74 -15.05 -3.59 -2.37
N LEU A 75 -16.04 -3.85 -1.54
CA LEU A 75 -16.37 -5.19 -1.07
C LEU A 75 -16.68 -6.13 -2.24
N ASP A 76 -17.51 -5.68 -3.18
CA ASP A 76 -17.88 -6.45 -4.36
C ASP A 76 -16.65 -6.80 -5.23
N VAL A 77 -15.72 -5.86 -5.40
CA VAL A 77 -14.46 -6.11 -6.13
C VAL A 77 -13.62 -7.16 -5.41
N TRP A 78 -13.37 -6.99 -4.10
CA TRP A 78 -12.51 -7.89 -3.35
C TRP A 78 -13.09 -9.29 -3.15
N GLN A 79 -14.42 -9.44 -3.17
CA GLN A 79 -15.08 -10.75 -3.10
C GLN A 79 -15.01 -11.54 -4.42
N HIS A 80 -14.85 -10.84 -5.56
CA HIS A 80 -14.92 -11.45 -6.89
C HIS A 80 -13.62 -11.28 -7.69
N ILE A 81 -12.55 -10.74 -7.07
CA ILE A 81 -11.27 -10.59 -7.75
C ILE A 81 -10.62 -11.96 -7.98
N GLU A 82 -10.16 -12.18 -9.22
CA GLU A 82 -9.45 -13.37 -9.64
C GLU A 82 -8.00 -13.01 -10.01
N VAL A 83 -7.11 -13.98 -9.86
CA VAL A 83 -5.67 -13.82 -10.13
C VAL A 83 -5.42 -13.31 -11.55
N GLU A 84 -6.19 -13.80 -12.53
CA GLU A 84 -6.10 -13.44 -13.94
C GLU A 84 -6.49 -11.98 -14.23
N GLN A 85 -7.18 -11.32 -13.30
CA GLN A 85 -7.51 -9.90 -13.38
C GLN A 85 -6.37 -9.01 -12.86
N VAL A 86 -5.44 -9.57 -12.10
CA VAL A 86 -4.29 -8.85 -11.52
C VAL A 86 -3.05 -9.06 -12.36
N TYR A 87 -2.74 -10.31 -12.72
CA TYR A 87 -1.57 -10.63 -13.53
C TYR A 87 -1.81 -11.86 -14.43
N ARG A 88 -1.03 -11.96 -15.49
CA ARG A 88 -1.06 -13.13 -16.35
C ARG A 88 -0.37 -14.30 -15.68
N ALA A 89 -1.15 -15.35 -15.41
CA ALA A 89 -0.68 -16.60 -14.79
C ALA A 89 -0.49 -17.73 -15.82
N ASP A 90 -0.40 -17.44 -17.12
CA ASP A 90 -0.21 -18.43 -18.15
C ASP A 90 1.11 -19.17 -17.99
N SER A 91 1.03 -20.51 -18.08
CA SER A 91 2.15 -21.43 -17.77
C SER A 91 3.41 -21.12 -18.60
N LEU A 92 3.24 -20.71 -19.87
CA LEU A 92 4.35 -20.40 -20.76
C LEU A 92 5.02 -19.07 -20.40
N GLY A 93 4.26 -18.06 -19.99
CA GLY A 93 4.78 -16.76 -19.56
C GLY A 93 5.59 -16.88 -18.28
N VAL A 94 5.04 -17.53 -17.27
CA VAL A 94 5.70 -17.74 -15.95
C VAL A 94 6.96 -18.63 -16.10
N ILE A 95 6.90 -19.74 -16.85
CA ILE A 95 8.05 -20.61 -17.09
C ILE A 95 9.14 -19.84 -17.85
N ARG A 96 8.78 -19.09 -18.88
CA ARG A 96 9.71 -18.31 -19.70
C ARG A 96 10.39 -17.20 -18.88
N SER A 97 9.65 -16.49 -18.04
CA SER A 97 10.20 -15.48 -17.14
C SER A 97 11.08 -16.11 -16.07
N GLY A 98 10.63 -17.18 -15.42
CA GLY A 98 11.43 -17.93 -14.44
C GLY A 98 12.72 -18.52 -15.03
N ALA A 99 12.67 -19.11 -16.21
CA ALA A 99 13.84 -19.63 -16.92
C ALA A 99 14.82 -18.51 -17.30
N ARG A 100 14.33 -17.34 -17.74
CA ARG A 100 15.15 -16.15 -17.99
C ARG A 100 15.85 -15.64 -16.73
N TRP A 101 15.16 -15.57 -15.60
CA TRP A 101 15.74 -15.19 -14.32
C TRP A 101 16.80 -16.18 -13.85
N LEU A 102 16.52 -17.50 -13.94
CA LEU A 102 17.48 -18.55 -13.59
C LEU A 102 18.73 -18.50 -14.51
N SER A 103 18.54 -18.27 -15.80
CA SER A 103 19.67 -18.15 -16.76
C SER A 103 20.52 -16.90 -16.47
N LEU A 104 19.90 -15.78 -16.08
CA LEU A 104 20.64 -14.58 -15.66
C LEU A 104 21.43 -14.77 -14.37
N LEU A 105 20.85 -15.45 -13.39
CA LEU A 105 21.52 -15.75 -12.12
C LEU A 105 22.66 -16.75 -12.30
N SER A 106 22.52 -17.73 -13.22
CA SER A 106 23.50 -18.79 -13.44
C SER A 106 24.57 -18.41 -14.47
N PHE A 107 24.22 -17.69 -15.52
CA PHE A 107 25.07 -17.41 -16.68
C PHE A 107 25.04 -15.94 -17.13
N GLY A 108 24.59 -15.02 -16.27
CA GLY A 108 24.39 -13.62 -16.60
C GLY A 108 25.63 -12.91 -17.16
N TRP A 109 26.83 -13.32 -16.72
CA TRP A 109 28.10 -12.79 -17.24
C TRP A 109 28.38 -13.18 -18.70
N LEU A 110 27.92 -14.37 -19.13
CA LEU A 110 28.05 -14.88 -20.51
C LEU A 110 26.98 -14.29 -21.44
N LEU A 111 25.74 -14.11 -20.94
CA LEU A 111 24.61 -13.61 -21.71
C LEU A 111 24.69 -12.10 -21.99
N ARG A 112 25.48 -11.35 -21.20
CA ARG A 112 25.75 -9.92 -21.42
C ARG A 112 26.38 -9.62 -22.77
N GLN A 113 27.07 -10.59 -23.37
CA GLN A 113 27.67 -10.46 -24.71
C GLN A 113 26.64 -10.62 -25.85
N TRP A 114 25.45 -11.14 -25.60
CA TRP A 114 24.46 -11.50 -26.63
C TRP A 114 23.26 -10.55 -26.71
N HIS A 115 23.36 -9.32 -26.20
CA HIS A 115 22.34 -8.25 -26.34
C HIS A 115 20.89 -8.66 -25.98
N ALA A 116 20.68 -9.69 -25.18
CA ALA A 116 19.36 -10.04 -24.67
C ALA A 116 18.98 -9.04 -23.59
N SER A 117 17.94 -8.23 -23.82
CA SER A 117 17.38 -7.35 -22.79
C SER A 117 16.99 -8.18 -21.55
N PRO A 118 17.45 -7.80 -20.34
CA PRO A 118 17.06 -8.52 -19.13
C PRO A 118 15.53 -8.46 -18.93
N PRO A 119 14.92 -9.49 -18.34
CA PRO A 119 13.50 -9.42 -18.01
C PRO A 119 13.28 -8.29 -17.00
N ASN A 120 12.28 -7.46 -17.24
CA ASN A 120 11.98 -6.31 -16.38
C ASN A 120 11.23 -6.71 -15.10
N SER A 121 10.53 -7.85 -15.11
CA SER A 121 9.71 -8.37 -14.00
C SER A 121 9.45 -9.86 -14.14
N LEU A 122 8.99 -10.49 -13.06
CA LEU A 122 8.59 -11.90 -13.03
C LEU A 122 7.21 -12.10 -13.65
N LEU A 123 6.26 -11.21 -13.36
CA LEU A 123 4.87 -11.27 -13.79
C LEU A 123 4.50 -10.06 -14.65
N ASP A 124 3.52 -10.27 -15.52
CA ASP A 124 2.90 -9.23 -16.36
C ASP A 124 1.58 -8.80 -15.70
N ASN A 125 1.52 -7.58 -15.20
CA ASN A 125 0.36 -6.98 -14.56
C ASN A 125 -0.53 -6.16 -15.52
N THR A 126 -0.44 -6.38 -16.83
CA THR A 126 -1.34 -5.74 -17.80
C THR A 126 -2.83 -5.92 -17.48
N PRO A 127 -3.32 -7.08 -16.98
CA PRO A 127 -4.72 -7.22 -16.56
C PRO A 127 -5.16 -6.22 -15.49
N LEU A 128 -4.27 -5.89 -14.54
CA LEU A 128 -4.55 -4.91 -13.47
C LEU A 128 -4.89 -3.53 -14.05
N VAL A 129 -4.25 -3.12 -15.13
CA VAL A 129 -4.58 -1.86 -15.82
C VAL A 129 -6.06 -1.82 -16.20
N SER A 130 -6.55 -2.90 -16.81
CA SER A 130 -7.94 -3.03 -17.24
C SER A 130 -8.92 -3.08 -16.05
N LEU A 131 -8.51 -3.73 -14.96
CA LEU A 131 -9.30 -3.77 -13.71
C LEU A 131 -9.41 -2.35 -13.13
N LEU A 132 -8.32 -1.61 -13.01
CA LEU A 132 -8.31 -0.26 -12.47
C LEU A 132 -9.18 0.70 -13.29
N HIS A 133 -9.10 0.64 -14.62
CA HIS A 133 -9.97 1.46 -15.49
C HIS A 133 -11.47 1.14 -15.34
N ARG A 134 -11.84 -0.10 -15.03
CA ARG A 134 -13.24 -0.46 -14.77
C ARG A 134 -13.71 -0.07 -13.39
N MET A 135 -12.82 -0.10 -12.41
CA MET A 135 -13.14 0.11 -11.00
C MET A 135 -13.19 1.59 -10.63
N LEU A 136 -12.30 2.41 -11.23
CA LEU A 136 -12.08 3.79 -10.86
C LEU A 136 -12.81 4.74 -11.80
N ASP A 137 -13.51 5.69 -11.22
CA ASP A 137 -14.16 6.81 -11.89
C ASP A 137 -13.43 8.11 -11.50
N LEU A 138 -12.26 8.32 -12.11
CA LEU A 138 -11.38 9.45 -11.77
C LEU A 138 -12.05 10.82 -11.96
N PRO A 139 -12.93 11.05 -12.97
CA PRO A 139 -13.71 12.28 -13.04
C PRO A 139 -14.55 12.57 -11.79
N ARG A 140 -15.03 11.55 -11.08
CA ARG A 140 -15.74 11.75 -9.80
C ARG A 140 -14.80 12.17 -8.67
N LEU A 141 -13.53 11.78 -8.71
CA LEU A 141 -12.53 12.29 -7.77
C LEU A 141 -12.34 13.79 -7.95
N ASP A 142 -12.22 14.26 -9.21
CA ASP A 142 -12.10 15.69 -9.52
C ASP A 142 -13.32 16.47 -9.01
N ALA A 143 -14.51 15.94 -9.24
CA ALA A 143 -15.76 16.53 -8.74
C ALA A 143 -15.80 16.55 -7.19
N ALA A 144 -15.46 15.45 -6.53
CA ALA A 144 -15.47 15.35 -5.07
C ALA A 144 -14.52 16.35 -4.41
N LEU A 145 -13.35 16.59 -5.01
CA LEU A 145 -12.40 17.62 -4.56
C LEU A 145 -12.94 19.02 -4.80
N ALA A 146 -13.50 19.29 -5.98
CA ALA A 146 -14.05 20.61 -6.33
C ALA A 146 -15.26 20.98 -5.46
N ASP A 147 -16.11 20.01 -5.14
CA ASP A 147 -17.31 20.19 -4.32
C ASP A 147 -16.98 20.19 -2.80
N GLY A 148 -15.72 19.98 -2.40
CA GLY A 148 -15.29 19.94 -1.00
C GLY A 148 -15.79 18.72 -0.22
N LEU A 149 -16.22 17.65 -0.90
CA LEU A 149 -16.62 16.37 -0.29
C LEU A 149 -15.38 15.56 0.16
N LEU A 150 -14.26 15.84 -0.45
CA LEU A 150 -12.93 15.35 -0.10
C LEU A 150 -11.96 16.54 -0.13
N HIS A 151 -11.07 16.64 0.86
CA HIS A 151 -10.04 17.67 0.87
C HIS A 151 -8.81 17.27 0.06
N ALA A 152 -8.34 16.01 0.23
CA ALA A 152 -7.18 15.52 -0.51
C ALA A 152 -7.15 13.99 -0.62
N LEU A 153 -6.62 13.51 -1.73
CA LEU A 153 -6.16 12.13 -1.94
C LEU A 153 -4.64 12.14 -2.05
N ALA A 154 -3.96 11.19 -1.41
CA ALA A 154 -2.52 10.99 -1.57
C ALA A 154 -2.18 9.52 -1.87
N VAL A 155 -1.32 9.31 -2.85
CA VAL A 155 -0.80 8.02 -3.26
C VAL A 155 0.73 8.05 -3.18
N THR A 156 1.32 6.97 -2.67
CA THR A 156 2.78 6.91 -2.51
C THR A 156 3.42 5.92 -3.47
N ALA A 157 4.62 6.25 -3.95
CA ALA A 157 5.45 5.37 -4.76
C ALA A 157 6.93 5.53 -4.35
N SER A 158 7.78 4.63 -4.77
CA SER A 158 9.23 4.72 -4.55
C SER A 158 9.96 4.88 -5.87
N SER A 159 10.70 5.98 -6.04
CA SER A 159 11.51 6.19 -7.23
C SER A 159 12.81 5.40 -7.16
N TYR A 160 13.03 4.51 -8.13
CA TYR A 160 14.31 3.84 -8.34
C TYR A 160 15.36 4.82 -8.91
N SER A 161 14.93 5.68 -9.86
CA SER A 161 15.81 6.65 -10.50
C SER A 161 16.29 7.73 -9.53
N GLY A 162 15.36 8.26 -8.71
CA GLY A 162 15.64 9.31 -7.72
C GLY A 162 16.09 8.79 -6.36
N SER A 163 16.04 7.45 -6.11
CA SER A 163 16.34 6.82 -4.83
C SER A 163 15.62 7.44 -3.63
N ARG A 164 14.35 7.84 -3.82
CA ARG A 164 13.53 8.55 -2.83
C ARG A 164 12.10 8.03 -2.78
N HIS A 165 11.45 8.20 -1.64
CA HIS A 165 10.02 7.98 -1.47
C HIS A 165 9.25 9.18 -2.03
N MET A 166 8.21 8.89 -2.78
CA MET A 166 7.35 9.89 -3.45
C MET A 166 5.96 9.84 -2.85
N THR A 167 5.37 11.02 -2.64
CA THR A 167 3.95 11.18 -2.34
C THR A 167 3.35 12.07 -3.41
N PHE A 168 2.45 11.55 -4.21
CA PHE A 168 1.63 12.32 -5.14
C PHE A 168 0.32 12.63 -4.44
N TYR A 169 -0.12 13.88 -4.47
CA TYR A 169 -1.37 14.27 -3.83
C TYR A 169 -2.19 15.17 -4.75
N GLN A 170 -3.50 14.97 -4.70
CA GLN A 170 -4.48 15.76 -5.42
C GLN A 170 -5.44 16.42 -4.44
N THR A 171 -5.65 17.72 -4.60
CA THR A 171 -6.49 18.58 -3.75
C THR A 171 -6.98 19.76 -4.57
N ALA A 172 -8.11 20.34 -4.19
CA ALA A 172 -8.58 21.61 -4.76
C ALA A 172 -7.88 22.84 -4.18
N GLU A 173 -7.20 22.69 -3.03
CA GLU A 173 -6.45 23.78 -2.39
C GLU A 173 -5.01 23.87 -2.94
N ASP A 174 -4.43 25.06 -2.93
CA ASP A 174 -3.01 25.27 -3.27
C ASP A 174 -2.13 24.88 -2.06
N ILE A 175 -1.82 23.59 -1.95
CA ILE A 175 -0.90 23.06 -0.95
C ILE A 175 0.47 22.96 -1.57
N ALA A 176 1.45 23.71 -1.01
CA ALA A 176 2.81 23.69 -1.52
C ALA A 176 3.48 22.32 -1.39
N PRO A 177 4.29 21.90 -2.36
CA PRO A 177 5.08 20.68 -2.27
C PRO A 177 6.02 20.72 -1.06
N TRP A 178 6.29 19.57 -0.46
CA TRP A 178 7.22 19.50 0.65
C TRP A 178 8.32 18.46 0.42
N VAL A 179 9.49 18.78 0.93
CA VAL A 179 10.69 17.94 0.87
C VAL A 179 11.13 17.58 2.28
N ARG A 180 11.48 16.33 2.49
CA ARG A 180 12.15 15.81 3.69
C ARG A 180 13.30 14.90 3.24
N THR A 181 14.16 14.52 4.15
CA THR A 181 15.26 13.59 3.82
C THR A 181 14.73 12.34 3.13
N GLN A 182 15.15 12.11 1.88
CA GLN A 182 14.75 11.00 1.02
C GLN A 182 13.24 10.90 0.74
N ARG A 183 12.47 11.96 0.96
CA ARG A 183 11.01 12.00 0.72
C ARG A 183 10.65 13.30 0.01
N LEU A 184 9.88 13.16 -1.06
CA LEU A 184 9.36 14.27 -1.85
C LEU A 184 7.85 14.10 -1.99
N ALA A 185 7.09 15.17 -1.77
CA ALA A 185 5.66 15.21 -2.05
C ALA A 185 5.35 16.31 -3.05
N LEU A 186 4.54 15.99 -4.03
CA LEU A 186 4.20 16.83 -5.16
C LEU A 186 2.69 16.81 -5.41
N PRO A 187 2.08 17.96 -5.74
CA PRO A 187 0.74 17.98 -6.30
C PRO A 187 0.79 17.33 -7.69
N ASP A 188 -0.17 16.44 -7.95
CA ASP A 188 -0.34 15.81 -9.25
C ASP A 188 -1.80 15.36 -9.42
N GLN A 189 -2.24 15.17 -10.65
CA GLN A 189 -3.51 14.53 -10.96
C GLN A 189 -3.33 13.00 -10.86
N ILE A 190 -3.98 12.39 -9.87
CA ILE A 190 -3.83 10.95 -9.62
C ILE A 190 -4.48 10.15 -10.76
N GLY A 191 -3.66 9.37 -11.47
CA GLY A 191 -4.06 8.49 -12.56
C GLY A 191 -3.77 7.03 -12.25
N VAL A 192 -4.20 6.14 -13.16
CA VAL A 192 -3.96 4.70 -13.07
C VAL A 192 -2.46 4.38 -12.99
N GLU A 193 -1.61 5.15 -13.68
CA GLU A 193 -0.15 5.01 -13.65
C GLU A 193 0.44 5.21 -12.25
N HIS A 194 -0.11 6.12 -11.44
CA HIS A 194 0.31 6.31 -10.06
C HIS A 194 -0.01 5.10 -9.19
N LEU A 195 -1.18 4.48 -9.40
CA LEU A 195 -1.61 3.27 -8.70
C LEU A 195 -0.78 2.06 -9.11
N LEU A 196 -0.51 1.92 -10.40
CA LEU A 196 0.37 0.87 -10.91
C LEU A 196 1.79 1.03 -10.35
N ALA A 197 2.32 2.25 -10.28
CA ALA A 197 3.62 2.53 -9.67
C ALA A 197 3.61 2.19 -8.19
N SER A 198 2.55 2.61 -7.48
CA SER A 198 2.38 2.36 -6.05
C SER A 198 2.31 0.87 -5.71
N ALA A 199 1.74 0.04 -6.60
CA ALA A 199 1.56 -1.40 -6.44
C ALA A 199 2.62 -2.23 -7.19
N ALA A 200 3.65 -1.61 -7.79
CA ALA A 200 4.69 -2.31 -8.54
C ALA A 200 5.75 -2.91 -7.61
N ILE A 201 5.45 -4.11 -7.09
CA ILE A 201 6.33 -4.83 -6.18
C ILE A 201 7.64 -5.19 -6.85
N PRO A 202 8.78 -4.91 -6.18
CA PRO A 202 10.09 -5.19 -6.73
C PRO A 202 10.24 -6.63 -7.18
N PHE A 203 10.83 -6.80 -8.36
CA PHE A 203 11.06 -8.09 -9.03
C PHE A 203 9.80 -8.78 -9.55
N ILE A 204 8.64 -8.59 -8.90
CA ILE A 204 7.37 -9.25 -9.26
C ILE A 204 6.69 -8.51 -10.40
N PHE A 205 6.47 -7.21 -10.25
CA PHE A 205 5.85 -6.37 -11.27
C PHE A 205 6.84 -5.38 -11.90
N PRO A 206 6.58 -4.95 -13.15
CA PRO A 206 7.46 -4.01 -13.83
C PRO A 206 7.43 -2.63 -13.15
N ALA A 207 8.59 -1.96 -13.10
CA ALA A 207 8.65 -0.58 -12.70
C ALA A 207 7.87 0.32 -13.68
N VAL A 208 7.14 1.29 -13.14
CA VAL A 208 6.26 2.17 -13.91
C VAL A 208 6.93 3.54 -14.10
N PRO A 209 7.01 4.07 -15.34
CA PRO A 209 7.52 5.40 -15.55
C PRO A 209 6.48 6.45 -15.13
N LEU A 210 6.88 7.37 -14.26
CA LEU A 210 6.14 8.59 -13.92
C LEU A 210 6.95 9.81 -14.30
N TYR A 211 6.29 10.95 -14.52
CA TYR A 211 6.95 12.20 -14.82
C TYR A 211 6.99 13.09 -13.57
N VAL A 212 8.19 13.44 -13.13
CA VAL A 212 8.45 14.24 -11.93
C VAL A 212 9.27 15.47 -12.32
N GLY A 213 8.66 16.65 -12.21
CA GLY A 213 9.33 17.89 -12.65
C GLY A 213 9.75 17.87 -14.12
N GLY A 214 8.97 17.22 -14.98
CA GLY A 214 9.25 17.08 -16.42
C GLY A 214 10.27 15.98 -16.76
N GLN A 215 10.83 15.27 -15.78
CA GLN A 215 11.75 14.15 -16.00
C GLN A 215 11.07 12.82 -15.75
N ARG A 216 11.37 11.83 -16.60
CA ARG A 216 10.86 10.47 -16.44
C ARG A 216 11.65 9.74 -15.36
N GLU A 217 10.97 9.32 -14.32
CA GLU A 217 11.51 8.48 -13.25
C GLU A 217 10.81 7.11 -13.26
N TYR A 218 11.57 6.03 -13.07
CA TYR A 218 10.98 4.71 -12.89
C TYR A 218 10.65 4.49 -11.41
N CYS A 219 9.39 4.18 -11.15
CA CYS A 219 8.85 4.02 -9.81
C CYS A 219 8.41 2.58 -9.55
N GLY A 220 8.46 2.18 -8.31
CA GLY A 220 7.97 0.93 -7.77
C GLY A 220 7.17 1.13 -6.50
N ASP A 221 6.82 0.04 -5.82
CA ASP A 221 5.91 0.02 -4.69
C ASP A 221 6.21 1.08 -3.63
N GLY A 222 5.14 1.77 -3.23
CA GLY A 222 5.19 2.88 -2.28
C GLY A 222 5.58 2.47 -0.86
N SER A 223 5.44 1.20 -0.49
CA SER A 223 5.87 0.70 0.83
C SER A 223 7.39 0.70 0.97
N MET A 224 8.11 0.66 -0.15
CA MET A 224 9.56 0.77 -0.12
C MET A 224 9.97 2.16 0.35
N ARG A 225 10.91 2.23 1.30
CA ARG A 225 11.39 3.48 1.91
C ARG A 225 10.31 4.32 2.60
N GLN A 226 9.14 3.74 2.91
CA GLN A 226 8.05 4.43 3.61
C GLN A 226 8.33 4.52 5.12
N LEU A 227 9.22 5.42 5.52
CA LEU A 227 9.63 5.62 6.91
C LEU A 227 8.63 6.42 7.75
N ALA A 228 7.61 7.00 7.14
CA ALA A 228 6.63 7.85 7.81
C ALA A 228 5.28 7.81 7.08
N PRO A 229 4.56 6.67 7.16
CA PRO A 229 3.28 6.47 6.48
C PRO A 229 2.18 7.44 6.92
N ILE A 230 2.25 7.98 8.13
CA ILE A 230 1.26 8.92 8.69
C ILE A 230 1.53 10.37 8.20
N SER A 231 2.77 10.67 7.86
CA SER A 231 3.23 12.02 7.50
C SER A 231 2.42 12.70 6.39
N PRO A 232 2.02 12.05 5.28
CA PRO A 232 1.24 12.69 4.22
C PRO A 232 -0.09 13.26 4.74
N ALA A 233 -0.86 12.50 5.52
CA ALA A 233 -2.12 12.97 6.08
C ALA A 233 -1.93 14.20 6.99
N ILE A 234 -0.86 14.22 7.79
CA ILE A 234 -0.54 15.36 8.67
C ILE A 234 -0.18 16.59 7.83
N HIS A 235 0.62 16.47 6.76
CA HIS A 235 0.99 17.58 5.89
C HIS A 235 -0.20 18.14 5.12
N LEU A 236 -1.15 17.28 4.74
CA LEU A 236 -2.40 17.68 4.11
C LEU A 236 -3.43 18.27 5.09
N GLY A 237 -3.13 18.29 6.39
CA GLY A 237 -3.93 19.04 7.37
C GLY A 237 -4.70 18.17 8.39
N ALA A 238 -4.60 16.84 8.33
CA ALA A 238 -5.29 15.96 9.30
C ALA A 238 -4.79 16.21 10.73
N ASN A 239 -5.70 16.33 11.67
CA ASN A 239 -5.45 16.36 13.11
C ASN A 239 -6.08 15.17 13.85
N LYS A 240 -6.91 14.39 13.15
CA LYS A 240 -7.38 13.06 13.53
C LYS A 240 -7.01 12.10 12.43
N VAL A 241 -6.40 11.00 12.75
CA VAL A 241 -5.95 10.01 11.76
C VAL A 241 -6.40 8.62 12.16
N LEU A 242 -7.12 7.96 11.27
CA LEU A 242 -7.38 6.54 11.32
C LEU A 242 -6.39 5.82 10.40
N VAL A 243 -5.65 4.87 10.93
CA VAL A 243 -4.78 3.99 10.15
C VAL A 243 -5.36 2.58 10.14
N VAL A 244 -5.56 2.03 8.95
CA VAL A 244 -5.88 0.62 8.79
C VAL A 244 -4.65 -0.10 8.25
N GLY A 245 -3.97 -0.82 9.16
CA GLY A 245 -2.76 -1.58 8.85
C GLY A 245 -3.08 -2.96 8.27
N ALA A 246 -2.21 -3.45 7.39
CA ALA A 246 -2.29 -4.81 6.84
C ALA A 246 -1.40 -5.82 7.61
N GLY A 247 -0.60 -5.36 8.56
CA GLY A 247 0.30 -6.16 9.38
C GLY A 247 -0.13 -6.19 10.84
N ARG A 248 0.26 -7.26 11.54
CA ARG A 248 0.05 -7.38 12.99
C ARG A 248 0.93 -6.36 13.74
N MET A 249 0.34 -5.67 14.73
CA MET A 249 1.04 -4.67 15.53
C MET A 249 1.52 -5.21 16.89
N THR A 250 1.15 -6.44 17.24
CA THR A 250 1.50 -7.04 18.54
C THR A 250 2.58 -8.10 18.35
N GLU A 251 3.70 -7.95 19.05
CA GLU A 251 4.76 -8.94 19.06
C GLU A 251 4.33 -10.21 19.84
N PRO A 252 4.72 -11.41 19.35
CA PRO A 252 4.51 -12.64 20.10
C PRO A 252 5.35 -12.63 21.39
N ALA A 253 4.86 -13.30 22.44
CA ALA A 253 5.61 -13.43 23.67
C ALA A 253 7.00 -14.09 23.43
N PRO A 254 8.05 -13.67 24.16
CA PRO A 254 9.36 -14.30 24.08
C PRO A 254 9.25 -15.82 24.31
N GLY A 255 9.90 -16.61 23.46
CA GLY A 255 9.88 -18.09 23.56
C GLY A 255 8.82 -18.78 22.69
N ALA A 256 7.92 -18.03 22.02
CA ALA A 256 6.96 -18.60 21.06
C ALA A 256 7.57 -18.98 19.71
N ALA A 257 8.88 -18.81 19.51
CA ALA A 257 9.57 -19.17 18.29
C ALA A 257 9.66 -20.71 18.14
N GLU A 258 9.00 -21.24 17.14
CA GLU A 258 9.12 -22.67 16.79
C GLU A 258 10.55 -23.01 16.34
N SER A 259 11.09 -24.04 17.00
CA SER A 259 12.34 -24.81 16.74
C SER A 259 13.41 -24.25 15.78
N ALA A 260 14.63 -24.23 16.30
CA ALA A 260 15.90 -23.78 15.68
C ALA A 260 16.38 -24.63 14.47
N ARG A 261 15.60 -24.74 13.40
CA ARG A 261 16.12 -25.20 12.10
C ARG A 261 16.60 -24.00 11.30
N TYR A 262 17.66 -24.19 10.52
CA TYR A 262 18.16 -23.17 9.61
C TYR A 262 17.06 -22.74 8.64
N PRO A 263 16.79 -21.42 8.48
CA PRO A 263 15.70 -20.95 7.63
C PRO A 263 16.00 -21.22 6.15
N SER A 264 14.96 -21.56 5.38
CA SER A 264 15.05 -21.70 3.92
C SER A 264 15.26 -20.33 3.26
N LEU A 265 15.76 -20.33 2.02
CA LEU A 265 15.87 -19.08 1.22
C LEU A 265 14.52 -18.39 1.06
N ALA A 266 13.45 -19.15 0.90
CA ALA A 266 12.08 -18.63 0.83
C ALA A 266 11.65 -17.94 2.14
N GLN A 267 12.04 -18.48 3.30
CA GLN A 267 11.77 -17.84 4.60
C GLN A 267 12.55 -16.53 4.75
N ILE A 268 13.84 -16.53 4.36
CA ILE A 268 14.67 -15.32 4.43
C ILE A 268 14.12 -14.23 3.48
N ALA A 269 13.79 -14.59 2.24
CA ALA A 269 13.21 -13.68 1.27
C ALA A 269 11.84 -13.14 1.74
N GLY A 270 10.97 -14.00 2.25
CA GLY A 270 9.68 -13.62 2.80
C GLY A 270 9.81 -12.67 4.00
N HIS A 271 10.78 -12.91 4.89
CA HIS A 271 11.07 -12.01 6.01
C HIS A 271 11.59 -10.65 5.53
N ALA A 272 12.52 -10.63 4.58
CA ALA A 272 13.04 -9.39 4.01
C ALA A 272 11.95 -8.56 3.32
N LEU A 273 11.07 -9.20 2.56
CA LEU A 273 9.92 -8.53 1.95
C LEU A 273 8.95 -8.02 3.02
N SER A 274 8.60 -8.84 4.02
CA SER A 274 7.69 -8.42 5.10
C SER A 274 8.21 -7.20 5.86
N SER A 275 9.52 -7.13 6.14
CA SER A 275 10.10 -5.98 6.84
C SER A 275 10.04 -4.70 6.00
N ILE A 276 10.22 -4.80 4.69
CA ILE A 276 10.08 -3.64 3.78
C ILE A 276 8.65 -3.07 3.80
N PHE A 277 7.65 -3.93 3.90
CA PHE A 277 6.25 -3.54 3.72
C PHE A 277 5.48 -3.26 5.02
N LEU A 278 5.90 -3.79 6.17
CA LEU A 278 5.09 -3.75 7.40
C LEU A 278 5.72 -2.95 8.55
N ASP A 279 7.04 -2.82 8.62
CA ASP A 279 7.72 -2.31 9.83
C ASP A 279 7.65 -0.78 9.99
N GLY A 280 7.53 -0.03 8.89
CA GLY A 280 7.55 1.44 8.93
C GLY A 280 6.42 2.07 9.73
N LEU A 281 5.26 1.42 9.82
CA LEU A 281 4.09 1.95 10.53
C LEU A 281 4.28 1.96 12.05
N ALA A 282 4.81 0.90 12.64
CA ALA A 282 5.03 0.81 14.08
C ALA A 282 5.94 1.93 14.59
N VAL A 283 7.06 2.14 13.90
CA VAL A 283 8.03 3.19 14.24
C VAL A 283 7.40 4.59 14.12
N ASP A 284 6.58 4.83 13.12
CA ASP A 284 5.95 6.15 12.92
C ASP A 284 4.86 6.42 13.98
N ILE A 285 4.12 5.41 14.40
CA ILE A 285 3.16 5.48 15.50
C ILE A 285 3.89 5.86 16.81
N GLU A 286 4.98 5.16 17.14
CA GLU A 286 5.78 5.48 18.34
C GLU A 286 6.32 6.90 18.31
N ARG A 287 6.79 7.35 17.14
CA ARG A 287 7.25 8.72 16.94
C ARG A 287 6.14 9.73 17.19
N LEU A 288 4.96 9.51 16.60
CA LEU A 288 3.81 10.40 16.76
C LEU A 288 3.36 10.45 18.21
N ASN A 289 3.26 9.31 18.89
CA ASN A 289 2.89 9.26 20.31
C ASN A 289 3.89 10.02 21.20
N ARG A 290 5.19 9.92 20.89
CA ARG A 290 6.24 10.67 21.60
C ARG A 290 6.13 12.17 21.33
N ILE A 291 5.83 12.59 20.11
CA ILE A 291 5.56 14.01 19.78
C ILE A 291 4.35 14.50 20.56
N ASN A 292 3.23 13.78 20.54
CA ASN A 292 2.02 14.15 21.27
C ASN A 292 2.27 14.28 22.76
N LEU A 293 2.99 13.33 23.36
CA LEU A 293 3.38 13.39 24.76
C LEU A 293 4.25 14.61 25.06
N THR A 294 5.22 14.91 24.22
CA THR A 294 6.08 16.11 24.38
C THR A 294 5.25 17.39 24.30
N LEU A 295 4.33 17.47 23.33
CA LEU A 295 3.46 18.63 23.18
C LEU A 295 2.52 18.81 24.37
N SER A 296 2.02 17.74 24.98
CA SER A 296 1.15 17.81 26.17
C SER A 296 1.85 18.35 27.42
N MET A 297 3.18 18.34 27.44
CA MET A 297 3.99 18.89 28.55
C MET A 297 4.34 20.38 28.34
N LEU A 298 4.09 20.94 27.15
CA LEU A 298 4.43 22.33 26.85
C LEU A 298 3.35 23.28 27.39
N PRO A 299 3.76 24.42 27.97
CA PRO A 299 2.84 25.51 28.30
C PRO A 299 2.14 26.04 27.01
N PRO A 300 0.88 26.52 27.11
CA PRO A 300 0.13 27.04 25.96
C PRO A 300 0.86 28.10 25.14
N GLU A 301 1.66 28.95 25.82
CA GLU A 301 2.43 30.02 25.18
C GLU A 301 3.56 29.48 24.27
N LEU A 302 4.04 28.26 24.51
CA LEU A 302 5.06 27.61 23.71
C LEU A 302 4.45 26.77 22.58
N LEU A 303 3.24 26.25 22.77
CA LEU A 303 2.53 25.52 21.71
C LEU A 303 2.33 26.39 20.45
N GLY A 304 2.02 27.68 20.63
CA GLY A 304 1.87 28.63 19.52
C GLY A 304 3.18 28.98 18.78
N LYS A 305 4.33 28.62 19.34
CA LYS A 305 5.65 28.90 18.75
C LYS A 305 6.25 27.71 18.00
N THR A 306 5.62 26.53 18.08
CA THR A 306 6.05 25.36 17.33
C THR A 306 5.18 25.12 16.10
N ALA A 307 5.77 24.61 15.02
CA ALA A 307 5.03 24.12 13.85
C ALA A 307 4.39 22.75 14.09
N LEU A 308 4.66 22.10 15.22
CA LEU A 308 4.08 20.83 15.60
C LEU A 308 2.68 21.03 16.21
N ARG A 309 1.79 20.10 15.95
CA ARG A 309 0.45 20.06 16.54
C ARG A 309 0.13 18.66 17.03
N PRO A 310 -0.68 18.51 18.08
CA PRO A 310 -1.19 17.21 18.48
C PRO A 310 -2.04 16.59 17.36
N VAL A 311 -1.90 15.27 17.17
CA VAL A 311 -2.68 14.50 16.22
C VAL A 311 -3.28 13.30 16.93
N GLU A 312 -4.60 13.23 16.98
CA GLU A 312 -5.30 12.06 17.50
C GLU A 312 -5.10 10.89 16.53
N LEU A 313 -4.67 9.75 17.05
CA LEU A 313 -4.37 8.57 16.25
C LEU A 313 -5.19 7.37 16.74
N LEU A 314 -5.91 6.74 15.80
CA LEU A 314 -6.52 5.42 15.97
C LEU A 314 -5.90 4.46 14.98
N VAL A 315 -5.45 3.30 15.44
CA VAL A 315 -4.86 2.26 14.57
C VAL A 315 -5.70 0.99 14.68
N ILE A 316 -6.15 0.50 13.55
CA ILE A 316 -6.83 -0.79 13.44
C ILE A 316 -5.91 -1.72 12.65
N ALA A 317 -5.55 -2.84 13.26
CA ALA A 317 -4.66 -3.85 12.67
C ALA A 317 -5.21 -5.25 12.93
N PRO A 318 -4.85 -6.25 12.10
CA PRO A 318 -5.29 -7.63 12.29
C PRO A 318 -4.86 -8.18 13.65
N SER A 319 -5.77 -8.83 14.36
CA SER A 319 -5.48 -9.55 15.61
C SER A 319 -4.74 -10.86 15.35
N GLU A 320 -4.96 -11.47 14.16
CA GLU A 320 -4.28 -12.69 13.72
C GLU A 320 -3.31 -12.39 12.57
N ARG A 321 -2.33 -13.27 12.41
CA ARG A 321 -1.42 -13.20 11.26
C ARG A 321 -2.17 -13.57 9.98
N LEU A 322 -2.30 -12.63 9.06
CA LEU A 322 -2.93 -12.88 7.75
C LEU A 322 -2.17 -13.96 6.96
N ASP A 323 -0.84 -14.06 7.12
CA ASP A 323 -0.03 -15.14 6.54
C ASP A 323 -0.49 -16.53 6.96
N ALA A 324 -1.00 -16.68 8.19
CA ALA A 324 -1.54 -17.95 8.66
C ALA A 324 -2.86 -18.32 7.95
N ILE A 325 -3.64 -17.32 7.55
CA ILE A 325 -4.84 -17.51 6.75
C ILE A 325 -4.42 -17.91 5.33
N ALA A 326 -3.48 -17.19 4.72
CA ALA A 326 -2.98 -17.49 3.39
C ALA A 326 -2.37 -18.89 3.27
N SER A 327 -1.60 -19.32 4.26
CA SER A 327 -0.98 -20.66 4.23
C SER A 327 -2.00 -21.79 4.10
N ARG A 328 -3.22 -21.60 4.61
CA ARG A 328 -4.34 -22.54 4.45
C ARG A 328 -4.88 -22.59 3.03
N HIS A 329 -4.64 -21.56 2.22
CA HIS A 329 -5.16 -21.41 0.86
C HIS A 329 -4.10 -21.53 -0.25
N ILE A 330 -2.86 -21.96 0.06
CA ILE A 330 -1.78 -22.16 -0.93
C ILE A 330 -2.24 -23.08 -2.09
N GLY A 331 -3.16 -24.02 -1.82
CA GLY A 331 -3.74 -24.88 -2.83
C GLY A 331 -4.53 -24.16 -3.94
N SER A 332 -4.99 -22.94 -3.69
CA SER A 332 -5.74 -22.11 -4.64
C SER A 332 -4.84 -21.43 -5.68
N LEU A 333 -3.52 -21.39 -5.47
CA LEU A 333 -2.56 -20.85 -6.44
C LEU A 333 -2.57 -21.66 -7.75
N PRO A 334 -2.41 -20.99 -8.91
CA PRO A 334 -2.19 -21.66 -10.19
C PRO A 334 -1.05 -22.68 -10.12
N ARG A 335 -1.22 -23.85 -10.77
CA ARG A 335 -0.24 -24.93 -10.76
C ARG A 335 1.20 -24.52 -11.08
N PRO A 336 1.47 -23.65 -12.11
CA PRO A 336 2.84 -23.24 -12.43
C PRO A 336 3.51 -22.47 -11.30
N ILE A 337 2.77 -21.56 -10.64
CA ILE A 337 3.28 -20.77 -9.52
C ILE A 337 3.57 -21.69 -8.32
N ARG A 338 2.68 -22.61 -8.03
CA ARG A 338 2.84 -23.59 -6.95
C ARG A 338 4.07 -24.50 -7.18
N THR A 339 4.32 -24.92 -8.42
CA THR A 339 5.51 -25.72 -8.78
C THR A 339 6.80 -24.90 -8.63
N MET A 340 6.79 -23.64 -9.03
CA MET A 340 7.91 -22.71 -8.87
C MET A 340 8.22 -22.50 -7.37
N LEU A 341 7.20 -22.27 -6.56
CA LEU A 341 7.30 -22.07 -5.12
C LEU A 341 7.82 -23.32 -4.39
N SER A 342 7.41 -24.52 -4.82
CA SER A 342 7.90 -25.76 -4.24
C SER A 342 9.39 -25.97 -4.49
N GLY A 343 9.89 -25.53 -5.66
CA GLY A 343 11.31 -25.62 -6.02
C GLY A 343 12.24 -24.75 -5.14
N ILE A 344 11.73 -23.71 -4.50
CA ILE A 344 12.48 -22.84 -3.57
C ILE A 344 12.13 -23.09 -2.09
N GLY A 345 11.39 -24.17 -1.80
CA GLY A 345 10.99 -24.54 -0.43
C GLY A 345 9.85 -23.70 0.16
N ALA A 346 9.12 -22.97 -0.69
CA ALA A 346 8.02 -22.13 -0.25
C ALA A 346 6.67 -22.88 -0.10
N ALA A 347 6.58 -24.14 -0.57
CA ALA A 347 5.38 -24.96 -0.46
C ALA A 347 5.22 -25.62 0.93
N GLU A 348 6.25 -25.62 1.76
CA GLU A 348 6.16 -26.06 3.15
C GLU A 348 5.54 -24.99 4.02
N ALA A 349 4.86 -25.37 5.12
CA ALA A 349 4.19 -24.43 6.04
C ALA A 349 5.10 -23.29 6.56
N ARG A 350 6.43 -23.54 6.58
CA ARG A 350 7.46 -22.54 6.97
C ARG A 350 7.93 -21.64 5.84
N GLY A 351 7.74 -22.03 4.57
CA GLY A 351 7.93 -21.18 3.38
C GLY A 351 6.69 -20.37 3.00
N ALA A 352 5.61 -20.56 3.74
CA ALA A 352 4.32 -19.95 3.51
C ALA A 352 4.36 -18.40 3.46
N ALA A 353 5.34 -17.77 4.11
CA ALA A 353 5.47 -16.31 4.06
C ALA A 353 5.70 -15.80 2.64
N LEU A 354 6.54 -16.43 1.82
CA LEU A 354 6.74 -16.06 0.42
C LEU A 354 5.55 -16.49 -0.45
N ALA A 355 5.00 -17.67 -0.18
CA ALA A 355 3.79 -18.13 -0.87
C ALA A 355 2.58 -17.24 -0.52
N SER A 356 2.46 -16.81 0.74
CA SER A 356 1.44 -15.87 1.17
C SER A 356 1.64 -14.51 0.50
N TYR A 357 2.88 -14.09 0.29
CA TYR A 357 3.19 -12.88 -0.44
C TYR A 357 2.67 -12.93 -1.88
N LEU A 358 2.91 -14.04 -2.58
CA LEU A 358 2.43 -14.25 -3.96
C LEU A 358 0.93 -14.59 -4.05
N LEU A 359 0.33 -15.10 -2.99
CA LEU A 359 -1.12 -15.32 -2.87
C LEU A 359 -1.86 -14.01 -2.62
N PHE A 360 -1.22 -13.08 -1.93
CA PHE A 360 -1.80 -11.80 -1.56
C PHE A 360 -1.43 -10.67 -2.54
N GLU A 361 -0.78 -11.01 -3.60
CA GLU A 361 -0.38 -10.13 -4.68
C GLU A 361 -0.88 -10.67 -6.01
#